data_c0c1c3a9bc2022605b41d1796a17f86d
#
_entry.id   c0c1c3a9bc2022605b41d1796a17f86d
#
_cell.length_a   1.000
_cell.length_b   1.000
_cell.length_c   1.000
_cell.angle_alpha   90.00
_cell.angle_beta   90.00
_cell.angle_gamma   90.00
#
_symmetry.space_group_name_H-M   'P 1'
#
loop_
_entity.id
_entity.type
_entity.pdbx_description
1 polymer ?
#
loop_
_entity_poly.entity_id
_entity_poly.type
_entity_poly.pdbx_seq_one_letter_code
_entity_poly.pdbx_strand_id
1 'polypeptide(L)'
;ASDVYKRQIMERAVATGIGVVSPARIDEINILQATYEAMRMAIGNLKVQPDLLLNDAVTIPEVEIPQVPIIKGDAKSVSIAAASIIAKVTRDRLMVEYDKVLPGYDFASNKGYGTKKHIEGLKELGPSPIHRRTFIKKYI
;
A
#
# COMPACT_ATOMS: atom_id res chain seq x y z
N ALA A 1 -9.86 11.66 -11.07
CA ALA A 1 -8.96 11.20 -12.14
C ALA A 1 -8.42 9.79 -11.87
N SER A 2 -7.91 9.52 -10.66
CA SER A 2 -7.36 8.20 -10.28
C SER A 2 -8.40 7.09 -10.37
N ASP A 3 -9.65 7.35 -10.02
CA ASP A 3 -10.73 6.35 -10.10
C ASP A 3 -11.05 5.97 -11.55
N VAL A 4 -10.95 6.92 -12.48
CA VAL A 4 -11.15 6.66 -13.92
C VAL A 4 -10.03 5.76 -14.43
N TYR A 5 -8.77 6.06 -14.08
CA TYR A 5 -7.63 5.23 -14.48
C TYR A 5 -7.70 3.84 -13.85
N LYS A 6 -8.10 3.73 -12.58
CA LYS A 6 -8.29 2.41 -11.95
C LYS A 6 -9.28 1.57 -12.73
N ARG A 7 -10.43 2.14 -13.12
CA ARG A 7 -11.45 1.43 -13.90
C ARG A 7 -10.88 0.94 -15.23
N GLN A 8 -10.17 1.80 -15.96
CA GLN A 8 -9.55 1.42 -17.22
C GLN A 8 -8.54 0.29 -17.07
N ILE A 9 -7.70 0.35 -16.02
CA ILE A 9 -6.71 -0.69 -15.74
C ILE A 9 -7.41 -2.01 -15.43
N MET A 10 -8.43 -2.01 -14.58
CA MET A 10 -9.17 -3.22 -14.20
C MET A 10 -9.86 -3.87 -15.41
N GLU A 11 -10.30 -3.09 -16.38
CA GLU A 11 -10.92 -3.60 -17.60
C GLU A 11 -9.91 -4.23 -18.57
N ARG A 12 -8.66 -3.73 -18.59
CA ARG A 12 -7.63 -4.12 -19.57
C ARG A 12 -6.60 -5.10 -19.06
N ALA A 13 -6.37 -5.13 -17.76
CA ALA A 13 -5.38 -6.03 -17.16
C ALA A 13 -5.83 -7.48 -17.26
N VAL A 14 -4.89 -8.36 -17.55
CA VAL A 14 -5.16 -9.81 -17.55
C VAL A 14 -5.58 -10.29 -16.16
N ALA A 15 -4.90 -9.79 -15.12
CA ALA A 15 -5.22 -10.05 -13.73
C ALA A 15 -4.71 -8.91 -12.86
N THR A 16 -5.33 -8.72 -11.70
CA THR A 16 -4.87 -7.80 -10.67
C THR A 16 -4.87 -8.51 -9.32
N GLY A 17 -3.93 -8.13 -8.45
CA GLY A 17 -3.83 -8.72 -7.13
C GLY A 17 -3.36 -7.67 -6.13
N ILE A 18 -3.94 -7.70 -4.94
CA ILE A 18 -3.61 -6.79 -3.85
C ILE A 18 -3.07 -7.61 -2.67
N GLY A 19 -2.00 -7.09 -2.07
CA GLY A 19 -1.48 -7.61 -0.81
C GLY A 19 -1.53 -6.52 0.25
N VAL A 20 -2.05 -6.83 1.43
CA VAL A 20 -2.15 -5.91 2.56
C VAL A 20 -1.53 -6.56 3.79
N VAL A 21 -0.62 -5.82 4.42
CA VAL A 21 0.04 -6.25 5.66
C VAL A 21 -0.37 -5.30 6.78
N SER A 22 -0.71 -5.87 7.94
CA SER A 22 -1.21 -5.10 9.08
C SER A 22 -0.15 -4.20 9.70
N PRO A 23 -0.55 -3.10 10.38
CA PRO A 23 0.37 -2.27 11.15
C PRO A 23 1.13 -3.05 12.23
N ALA A 24 0.48 -4.00 12.88
CA ALA A 24 1.12 -4.86 13.87
C ALA A 24 2.25 -5.70 13.26
N ARG A 25 2.04 -6.22 12.05
CA ARG A 25 3.06 -6.97 11.33
C ARG A 25 4.24 -6.08 10.93
N ILE A 26 3.96 -4.83 10.51
CA ILE A 26 5.02 -3.84 10.22
C ILE A 26 5.88 -3.59 11.46
N ASP A 27 5.25 -3.43 12.62
CA ASP A 27 5.96 -3.23 13.88
C ASP A 27 6.81 -4.44 14.26
N GLU A 28 6.37 -5.65 13.89
CA GLU A 28 7.07 -6.90 14.16
C GLU A 28 8.29 -7.13 13.27
N ILE A 29 8.18 -6.87 11.96
CA ILE A 29 9.21 -7.25 10.97
C ILE A 29 9.87 -6.07 10.25
N ASN A 30 9.50 -4.84 10.52
CA ASN A 30 9.85 -3.57 9.89
C ASN A 30 9.16 -3.33 8.54
N ILE A 31 9.23 -2.09 8.06
CA ILE A 31 8.50 -1.68 6.84
C ILE A 31 9.03 -2.34 5.57
N LEU A 32 10.34 -2.54 5.46
CA LEU A 32 10.93 -3.17 4.28
C LEU A 32 10.44 -4.61 4.13
N GLN A 33 10.53 -5.40 5.17
CA GLN A 33 10.10 -6.80 5.17
C GLN A 33 8.59 -6.91 4.98
N ALA A 34 7.81 -6.01 5.59
CA ALA A 34 6.37 -5.95 5.41
C ALA A 34 6.01 -5.62 3.96
N THR A 35 6.75 -4.74 3.31
CA THR A 35 6.57 -4.41 1.89
C THR A 35 6.79 -5.64 1.01
N TYR A 36 7.86 -6.39 1.25
CA TYR A 36 8.10 -7.63 0.52
C TYR A 36 7.01 -8.66 0.75
N GLU A 37 6.55 -8.80 1.99
CA GLU A 37 5.44 -9.70 2.31
C GLU A 37 4.15 -9.31 1.57
N ALA A 38 3.81 -8.01 1.55
CA ALA A 38 2.66 -7.51 0.80
C ALA A 38 2.80 -7.77 -0.70
N MET A 39 3.99 -7.59 -1.26
CA MET A 39 4.26 -7.88 -2.67
C MET A 39 4.07 -9.37 -2.99
N ARG A 40 4.59 -10.26 -2.13
CA ARG A 40 4.39 -11.71 -2.30
C ARG A 40 2.90 -12.08 -2.23
N MET A 41 2.15 -11.46 -1.31
CA MET A 41 0.70 -11.66 -1.21
C MET A 41 -0.03 -11.18 -2.48
N ALA A 42 0.35 -10.02 -3.01
CA ALA A 42 -0.23 -9.48 -4.23
C ALA A 42 -0.02 -10.44 -5.41
N ILE A 43 1.19 -10.97 -5.56
CA ILE A 43 1.52 -11.96 -6.59
C ILE A 43 0.68 -13.23 -6.39
N GLY A 44 0.58 -13.74 -5.17
CA GLY A 44 -0.20 -14.92 -4.85
C GLY A 44 -1.70 -14.75 -5.09
N ASN A 45 -2.21 -13.52 -5.03
CA ASN A 45 -3.61 -13.21 -5.29
C ASN A 45 -3.95 -13.00 -6.77
N LEU A 46 -2.95 -13.03 -7.66
CA LEU A 46 -3.19 -12.99 -9.10
C LEU A 46 -3.81 -14.31 -9.55
N LYS A 47 -4.91 -14.25 -10.31
CA LYS A 47 -5.55 -15.45 -10.87
C LYS A 47 -4.74 -16.08 -11.98
N VAL A 48 -3.91 -15.29 -12.66
CA VAL A 48 -2.97 -15.75 -13.68
C VAL A 48 -1.58 -15.37 -13.19
N GLN A 49 -0.70 -16.35 -13.02
CA GLN A 49 0.66 -16.08 -12.54
C GLN A 49 1.51 -15.51 -13.66
N PRO A 50 2.28 -14.43 -13.38
CA PRO A 50 3.13 -13.81 -14.38
C PRO A 50 4.39 -14.65 -14.67
N ASP A 51 4.94 -14.49 -15.87
CA ASP A 51 6.21 -15.09 -16.26
C ASP A 51 7.42 -14.20 -15.93
N LEU A 52 7.18 -12.90 -15.72
CA LEU A 52 8.19 -11.90 -15.43
C LEU A 52 7.60 -10.83 -14.53
N LEU A 53 8.36 -10.39 -13.53
CA LEU A 53 8.01 -9.28 -12.66
C LEU A 53 8.86 -8.06 -13.01
N LEU A 54 8.20 -6.91 -13.16
CA LEU A 54 8.86 -5.61 -13.25
C LEU A 54 8.58 -4.88 -11.95
N ASN A 55 9.62 -4.61 -11.17
CA ASN A 55 9.49 -4.02 -9.84
C ASN A 55 10.12 -2.63 -9.80
N ASP A 56 9.51 -1.71 -9.05
CA ASP A 56 10.09 -0.39 -8.83
C ASP A 56 11.28 -0.50 -7.85
N ALA A 57 12.47 -0.52 -8.41
CA ALA A 57 13.77 -0.44 -7.72
C ALA A 57 14.11 -1.58 -6.74
N VAL A 58 13.30 -2.65 -6.65
CA VAL A 58 13.54 -3.73 -5.69
C VAL A 58 13.52 -5.10 -6.34
N THR A 59 14.23 -6.05 -5.72
CA THR A 59 14.09 -7.48 -6.00
C THR A 59 13.44 -8.14 -4.79
N ILE A 60 12.32 -8.81 -5.02
CA ILE A 60 11.53 -9.41 -3.94
C ILE A 60 12.17 -10.73 -3.53
N PRO A 61 12.57 -10.91 -2.26
CA PRO A 61 13.11 -12.19 -1.80
C PRO A 61 12.05 -13.30 -1.80
N GLU A 62 12.51 -14.54 -1.93
CA GLU A 62 11.67 -15.73 -1.87
C GLU A 62 10.60 -15.82 -2.96
N VAL A 63 10.90 -15.26 -4.13
CA VAL A 63 10.03 -15.34 -5.32
C VAL A 63 10.84 -15.97 -6.45
N GLU A 64 10.34 -17.08 -7.02
CA GLU A 64 11.03 -17.82 -8.08
C GLU A 64 10.80 -17.25 -9.48
N ILE A 65 9.77 -16.43 -9.65
CA ILE A 65 9.49 -15.78 -10.94
C ILE A 65 10.63 -14.83 -11.28
N PRO A 66 11.17 -14.82 -12.51
CA PRO A 66 12.20 -13.87 -12.93
C PRO A 66 11.76 -12.42 -12.69
N GLN A 67 12.67 -11.60 -12.19
CA GLN A 67 12.39 -10.21 -11.80
C GLN A 67 13.38 -9.26 -12.46
N VAL A 68 12.89 -8.07 -12.82
CA VAL A 68 13.74 -6.96 -13.29
C VAL A 68 13.44 -5.74 -12.42
N PRO A 69 14.34 -5.32 -11.53
CA PRO A 69 14.20 -4.07 -10.78
C PRO A 69 14.49 -2.89 -11.70
N ILE A 70 13.61 -1.90 -11.70
CA ILE A 70 13.72 -0.71 -12.56
C ILE A 70 13.71 0.52 -11.66
N ILE A 71 14.82 1.26 -11.61
CA ILE A 71 14.89 2.52 -10.85
C ILE A 71 13.93 3.53 -11.48
N LYS A 72 13.08 4.17 -10.65
CA LYS A 72 12.00 5.03 -11.09
C LYS A 72 11.06 4.31 -12.05
N GLY A 73 10.72 3.07 -11.73
CA GLY A 73 9.94 2.18 -12.59
C GLY A 73 8.58 2.72 -12.95
N ASP A 74 7.91 3.42 -12.05
CA ASP A 74 6.62 4.08 -12.29
C ASP A 74 6.68 5.10 -13.42
N ALA A 75 7.81 5.75 -13.64
CA ALA A 75 8.03 6.68 -14.75
C ALA A 75 8.46 5.98 -16.05
N LYS A 76 9.00 4.76 -15.97
CA LYS A 76 9.60 4.04 -17.10
C LYS A 76 8.76 2.88 -17.61
N SER A 77 7.84 2.35 -16.81
CA SER A 77 7.03 1.18 -17.15
C SER A 77 5.55 1.46 -16.95
N VAL A 78 4.76 1.24 -18.00
CA VAL A 78 3.29 1.36 -17.95
C VAL A 78 2.72 0.36 -16.94
N SER A 79 3.24 -0.85 -16.89
CA SER A 79 2.79 -1.89 -15.96
C SER A 79 3.04 -1.50 -14.50
N ILE A 80 4.20 -0.95 -14.19
CA ILE A 80 4.52 -0.46 -12.84
C ILE A 80 3.63 0.74 -12.49
N ALA A 81 3.46 1.68 -13.41
CA ALA A 81 2.59 2.84 -13.19
C ALA A 81 1.14 2.41 -12.93
N ALA A 82 0.63 1.45 -13.70
CA ALA A 82 -0.71 0.90 -13.51
C ALA A 82 -0.85 0.25 -12.13
N ALA A 83 0.10 -0.55 -11.72
CA ALA A 83 0.12 -1.19 -10.40
C ALA A 83 0.12 -0.14 -9.27
N SER A 84 0.89 0.93 -9.42
CA SER A 84 0.94 2.05 -8.46
C SER A 84 -0.41 2.73 -8.31
N ILE A 85 -1.14 2.94 -9.41
CA ILE A 85 -2.48 3.54 -9.39
C ILE A 85 -3.46 2.64 -8.64
N ILE A 86 -3.46 1.34 -8.92
CA ILE A 86 -4.33 0.36 -8.25
C ILE A 86 -4.04 0.36 -6.75
N ALA A 87 -2.78 0.30 -6.35
CA ALA A 87 -2.39 0.30 -4.95
C ALA A 87 -2.83 1.60 -4.24
N LYS A 88 -2.58 2.74 -4.85
CA LYS A 88 -2.93 4.05 -4.28
C LYS A 88 -4.45 4.20 -4.09
N VAL A 89 -5.23 3.94 -5.13
CA VAL A 89 -6.69 4.10 -5.06
C VAL A 89 -7.30 3.12 -4.05
N THR A 90 -6.80 1.89 -4.00
CA THR A 90 -7.24 0.88 -3.03
C THR A 90 -6.96 1.35 -1.60
N ARG A 91 -5.75 1.86 -1.34
CA ARG A 91 -5.39 2.39 -0.02
C ARG A 91 -6.22 3.61 0.35
N ASP A 92 -6.39 4.57 -0.56
CA ASP A 92 -7.15 5.79 -0.29
C ASP A 92 -8.61 5.46 0.07
N ARG A 93 -9.24 4.52 -0.62
CA ARG A 93 -10.60 4.06 -0.30
C ARG A 93 -10.65 3.37 1.06
N LEU A 94 -9.65 2.57 1.38
CA LEU A 94 -9.55 1.92 2.68
C LEU A 94 -9.46 2.95 3.81
N MET A 95 -8.69 4.02 3.64
CA MET A 95 -8.55 5.09 4.64
C MET A 95 -9.86 5.87 4.83
N VAL A 96 -10.63 6.09 3.77
CA VAL A 96 -11.98 6.68 3.88
C VAL A 96 -12.89 5.79 4.71
N GLU A 97 -12.85 4.47 4.50
CA GLU A 97 -13.65 3.52 5.29
C GLU A 97 -13.20 3.49 6.76
N TYR A 98 -11.89 3.53 7.02
CA TYR A 98 -11.38 3.60 8.39
C TYR A 98 -11.84 4.87 9.12
N ASP A 99 -11.95 6.00 8.42
CA ASP A 99 -12.42 7.25 9.04
C ASP A 99 -13.86 7.12 9.60
N LYS A 100 -14.69 6.28 8.99
CA LYS A 100 -16.05 6.03 9.44
C LYS A 100 -16.10 5.25 10.76
N VAL A 101 -15.18 4.32 10.98
CA VAL A 101 -15.16 3.46 12.17
C VAL A 101 -14.17 3.92 13.23
N LEU A 102 -13.19 4.74 12.84
CA LEU A 102 -12.15 5.30 13.71
C LEU A 102 -12.10 6.83 13.51
N PRO A 103 -13.16 7.58 13.85
CA PRO A 103 -13.18 9.01 13.61
C PRO A 103 -12.23 9.77 14.54
N GLY A 104 -11.85 10.97 14.14
CA GLY A 104 -11.02 11.87 14.95
C GLY A 104 -9.57 11.98 14.50
N TYR A 105 -9.13 11.19 13.53
CA TYR A 105 -7.78 11.24 12.96
C TYR A 105 -7.72 11.91 11.59
N ASP A 106 -8.87 12.25 11.03
CA ASP A 106 -9.00 12.84 9.69
C ASP A 106 -8.49 11.96 8.55
N PHE A 107 -8.64 10.65 8.69
CA PHE A 107 -8.14 9.67 7.70
C PHE A 107 -8.72 9.86 6.30
N ALA A 108 -9.97 10.29 6.18
CA ALA A 108 -10.59 10.52 4.88
C ALA A 108 -9.85 11.61 4.07
N SER A 109 -9.26 12.58 4.75
CA SER A 109 -8.51 13.68 4.14
C SER A 109 -7.02 13.37 4.03
N ASN A 110 -6.37 12.96 5.14
CA ASN A 110 -4.92 12.79 5.20
C ASN A 110 -4.41 11.43 4.72
N LYS A 111 -5.30 10.45 4.54
CA LYS A 111 -4.97 9.07 4.09
C LYS A 111 -3.90 8.39 4.95
N GLY A 112 -3.79 8.79 6.21
CA GLY A 112 -2.82 8.25 7.16
C GLY A 112 -1.51 9.02 7.24
N TYR A 113 -1.31 10.03 6.42
CA TYR A 113 -0.10 10.87 6.52
C TYR A 113 -0.12 11.72 7.79
N GLY A 114 1.07 12.13 8.24
CA GLY A 114 1.27 12.86 9.51
C GLY A 114 0.92 14.34 9.45
N THR A 115 -0.30 14.67 9.03
CA THR A 115 -0.79 16.04 9.05
C THR A 115 -1.02 16.53 10.48
N LYS A 116 -1.19 17.84 10.64
CA LYS A 116 -1.49 18.47 11.95
C LYS A 116 -2.72 17.84 12.59
N LYS A 117 -3.81 17.66 11.86
CA LYS A 117 -5.04 17.06 12.35
C LYS A 117 -4.85 15.61 12.79
N HIS A 118 -4.07 14.84 12.05
CA HIS A 118 -3.76 13.45 12.40
C HIS A 118 -2.98 13.39 13.73
N ILE A 119 -1.96 14.23 13.87
CA ILE A 119 -1.16 14.30 15.10
C ILE A 119 -2.00 14.77 16.28
N GLU A 120 -2.86 15.78 16.09
CA GLU A 120 -3.80 16.23 17.11
C GLU A 120 -4.74 15.10 17.56
N GLY A 121 -5.27 14.33 16.61
CA GLY A 121 -6.09 13.15 16.89
C GLY A 121 -5.35 12.10 17.71
N LEU A 122 -4.09 11.83 17.37
CA LEU A 122 -3.24 10.91 18.11
C LEU A 122 -3.03 11.35 19.55
N LYS A 123 -2.80 12.64 19.78
CA LYS A 123 -2.59 13.20 21.12
C LYS A 123 -3.86 13.17 21.95
N GLU A 124 -5.02 13.38 21.34
CA GLU A 124 -6.31 13.41 22.02
C GLU A 124 -6.86 11.99 22.27
N LEU A 125 -6.86 11.13 21.26
CA LEU A 125 -7.52 9.83 21.27
C LEU A 125 -6.57 8.66 21.54
N GLY A 126 -5.26 8.88 21.45
CA GLY A 126 -4.28 7.80 21.49
C GLY A 126 -4.22 7.02 20.17
N PRO A 127 -3.37 6.02 20.08
CA PRO A 127 -3.24 5.21 18.86
C PRO A 127 -4.46 4.35 18.61
N SER A 128 -4.83 4.23 17.33
CA SER A 128 -5.88 3.30 16.87
C SER A 128 -5.27 1.94 16.48
N PRO A 129 -6.11 0.92 16.22
CA PRO A 129 -5.63 -0.38 15.75
C PRO A 129 -4.86 -0.35 14.43
N ILE A 130 -5.03 0.69 13.59
CA ILE A 130 -4.34 0.80 12.31
C ILE A 130 -3.05 1.63 12.37
N HIS A 131 -2.69 2.17 13.52
CA HIS A 131 -1.42 2.90 13.68
C HIS A 131 -0.25 1.92 13.86
N ARG A 132 0.86 2.25 13.19
CA ARG A 132 2.14 1.54 13.39
C ARG A 132 2.80 2.12 14.63
N ARG A 133 2.83 1.34 15.71
CA ARG A 133 3.31 1.79 17.02
C ARG A 133 4.72 2.34 16.99
N THR A 134 5.59 1.74 16.20
CA THR A 134 6.98 2.17 16.06
C THR A 134 7.11 3.55 15.39
N PHE A 135 6.14 3.94 14.57
CA PHE A 135 6.18 5.17 13.79
C PHE A 135 5.61 6.38 14.53
N ILE A 136 4.82 6.14 15.58
CA ILE A 136 4.10 7.21 16.30
C ILE A 136 4.66 7.52 17.68
N LYS A 137 5.72 6.84 18.11
CA LYS A 137 6.32 7.02 19.44
C LYS A 137 6.61 8.47 19.79
N LYS A 138 7.05 9.28 18.83
CA LYS A 138 7.39 10.69 19.06
C LYS A 138 6.17 11.59 19.28
N TYR A 139 4.97 11.11 19.01
CA TYR A 139 3.73 11.89 19.12
C TYR A 139 2.91 11.53 20.37
N ILE A 140 3.26 10.46 21.07
CA ILE A 140 2.50 9.99 22.24
C ILE A 140 3.34 9.85 23.51
#